data_ec0b0eddfc05f8d284a3f5deba17c252
#
_entry.id   ec0b0eddfc05f8d284a3f5deba17c252
#
_cell.length_a   1.000
_cell.length_b   1.000
_cell.length_c   1.000
_cell.angle_alpha   90.00
_cell.angle_beta   90.00
_cell.angle_gamma   90.00
#
_symmetry.space_group_name_H-M   'P 1'
#
loop_
_entity.id
_entity.type
_entity.pdbx_description
1 polymer ?
#
loop_
_entity_poly.entity_id
_entity_poly.type
_entity_poly.pdbx_seq_one_letter_code
_entity_poly.pdbx_strand_id
1 'polypeptide(L)'
;MSKISNKIRSAAAQVSQMYKPSLAFAKSVLIASAAVTLSLMGVRQLGILQPIELSVYDQMVRWRPEEQPDSRLLVVGITEADIQKLDQWPISDRNIAATLQKLEKMQPAVIGLDVLRDVPLGDGRQELTKVLQKSDLIIGVCLVTDGGPDNPGSPPPPGMPENRVGFADFGIDPGGILRRSLLFMKPPRMEGKSSVKKHLCNDNSQVLYSFNLKLALRYLEGQKIYPKLAPDQSLLLGKTQLKRLESNDGGYTNADTRGYQILINYRSRRQVANQVRITDVLEGKVDPQLVKDKIVLIGYTTDSVKDFFYTPYSGQQQNKQFMPGIVAHAQVVSQILSTVLDNRPMFWFWPEWAEILWISGWSIVGGTLASRIAHPAKLGGTFAAMLSGCCALSFGIFLLGGWVPVAAPTLALILAGSSIVSADRFNKAGYGKAIRDRVKQVFKIEIDQAKKAEQVAEITESEFFRELQRKKDKLRSSKQETSEKPPSKPQEITARVPELPKAESQTDEYLAQLEEKAKQQKQRVAVTEWESSLKTGVAPDAGGGASSAETKPDDEFSHLQAKAKQMRQRRGAEKRIKDEKIDSLADKEDLGDKEE
;
A
#
# COMPACT_ATOMS: atom_id res chain seq x y z
N MET A 1 -49.60 -54.96 -5.38
CA MET A 1 -49.14 -53.65 -4.84
C MET A 1 -47.75 -53.67 -4.19
N SER A 2 -47.24 -54.79 -3.67
CA SER A 2 -45.90 -54.85 -3.02
C SER A 2 -44.68 -54.68 -3.95
N LYS A 3 -44.75 -55.16 -5.20
CA LYS A 3 -43.61 -55.06 -6.16
C LYS A 3 -43.33 -53.64 -6.67
N ILE A 4 -44.33 -52.77 -6.74
CA ILE A 4 -44.20 -51.38 -7.19
C ILE A 4 -43.57 -50.53 -6.04
N SER A 5 -44.02 -50.77 -4.79
CA SER A 5 -43.44 -50.11 -3.60
C SER A 5 -41.94 -50.39 -3.44
N ASN A 6 -41.51 -51.65 -3.69
CA ASN A 6 -40.10 -52.01 -3.57
C ASN A 6 -39.22 -51.41 -4.72
N LYS A 7 -39.76 -51.25 -5.94
CA LYS A 7 -39.06 -50.56 -7.04
C LYS A 7 -38.91 -49.05 -6.77
N ILE A 8 -39.92 -48.42 -6.20
CA ILE A 8 -39.84 -46.98 -5.84
C ILE A 8 -38.83 -46.77 -4.70
N ARG A 9 -38.81 -47.66 -3.68
CA ARG A 9 -37.79 -47.60 -2.58
C ARG A 9 -36.38 -47.86 -3.07
N SER A 10 -36.15 -48.79 -4.00
CA SER A 10 -34.82 -49.03 -4.56
C SER A 10 -34.36 -47.88 -5.46
N ALA A 11 -35.25 -47.30 -6.26
CA ALA A 11 -34.93 -46.11 -7.06
C ALA A 11 -34.63 -44.89 -6.18
N ALA A 12 -35.40 -44.67 -5.13
CA ALA A 12 -35.15 -43.62 -4.15
C ALA A 12 -33.81 -43.82 -3.39
N ALA A 13 -33.48 -45.07 -3.06
CA ALA A 13 -32.19 -45.39 -2.46
C ALA A 13 -31.00 -45.21 -3.42
N GLN A 14 -31.16 -45.57 -4.71
CA GLN A 14 -30.13 -45.31 -5.73
C GLN A 14 -29.95 -43.82 -6.00
N VAL A 15 -31.02 -43.03 -6.09
CA VAL A 15 -30.96 -41.57 -6.23
C VAL A 15 -30.31 -40.96 -4.99
N SER A 16 -30.67 -41.42 -3.78
CA SER A 16 -30.04 -40.97 -2.52
C SER A 16 -28.54 -41.31 -2.44
N GLN A 17 -28.09 -42.47 -2.95
CA GLN A 17 -26.68 -42.82 -3.01
C GLN A 17 -25.90 -42.04 -4.07
N MET A 18 -26.50 -41.68 -5.20
CA MET A 18 -25.89 -40.80 -6.20
C MET A 18 -25.77 -39.34 -5.74
N TYR A 19 -26.70 -38.85 -4.92
CA TYR A 19 -26.68 -37.46 -4.41
C TYR A 19 -25.75 -37.27 -3.19
N LYS A 20 -25.51 -38.30 -2.38
CA LYS A 20 -24.64 -38.19 -1.19
C LYS A 20 -23.19 -37.80 -1.49
N PRO A 21 -22.50 -38.37 -2.50
CA PRO A 21 -21.15 -37.92 -2.82
C PRO A 21 -21.13 -36.49 -3.38
N SER A 22 -22.13 -36.05 -4.14
CA SER A 22 -22.21 -34.68 -4.69
C SER A 22 -22.40 -33.62 -3.58
N LEU A 23 -23.17 -33.89 -2.53
CA LEU A 23 -23.35 -33.00 -1.38
C LEU A 23 -22.10 -32.90 -0.52
N ALA A 24 -21.38 -33.99 -0.31
CA ALA A 24 -20.13 -33.99 0.45
C ALA A 24 -19.03 -33.18 -0.28
N PHE A 25 -18.94 -33.31 -1.60
CA PHE A 25 -18.04 -32.50 -2.43
C PHE A 25 -18.41 -31.03 -2.41
N ALA A 26 -19.69 -30.68 -2.56
CA ALA A 26 -20.15 -29.30 -2.49
C ALA A 26 -19.81 -28.65 -1.13
N LYS A 27 -19.99 -29.38 -0.02
CA LYS A 27 -19.59 -28.92 1.31
C LYS A 27 -18.09 -28.67 1.41
N SER A 28 -17.25 -29.56 0.89
CA SER A 28 -15.79 -29.39 0.93
C SER A 28 -15.33 -28.18 0.11
N VAL A 29 -15.91 -27.96 -1.07
CA VAL A 29 -15.63 -26.78 -1.90
C VAL A 29 -16.07 -25.51 -1.18
N LEU A 30 -17.28 -25.46 -0.62
CA LEU A 30 -17.77 -24.30 0.09
C LEU A 30 -16.92 -23.96 1.32
N ILE A 31 -16.55 -24.95 2.13
CA ILE A 31 -15.70 -24.74 3.30
C ILE A 31 -14.30 -24.25 2.88
N ALA A 32 -13.67 -24.88 1.91
CA ALA A 32 -12.38 -24.45 1.41
C ALA A 32 -12.44 -23.02 0.81
N SER A 33 -13.47 -22.73 0.01
CA SER A 33 -13.66 -21.41 -0.59
C SER A 33 -13.92 -20.34 0.47
N ALA A 34 -14.73 -20.62 1.49
CA ALA A 34 -14.96 -19.70 2.59
C ALA A 34 -13.67 -19.44 3.38
N ALA A 35 -12.92 -20.50 3.72
CA ALA A 35 -11.66 -20.37 4.44
C ALA A 35 -10.62 -19.55 3.65
N VAL A 36 -10.48 -19.83 2.34
CA VAL A 36 -9.57 -19.06 1.45
C VAL A 36 -10.03 -17.60 1.33
N THR A 37 -11.32 -17.36 1.13
CA THR A 37 -11.83 -15.97 1.05
C THR A 37 -11.58 -15.20 2.33
N LEU A 38 -11.90 -15.78 3.50
CA LEU A 38 -11.66 -15.15 4.80
C LEU A 38 -10.16 -14.88 5.03
N SER A 39 -9.30 -15.83 4.69
CA SER A 39 -7.85 -15.66 4.80
C SER A 39 -7.34 -14.54 3.89
N LEU A 40 -7.78 -14.49 2.63
CA LEU A 40 -7.38 -13.44 1.69
C LEU A 40 -7.93 -12.06 2.08
N MET A 41 -9.15 -11.99 2.63
CA MET A 41 -9.68 -10.74 3.19
C MET A 41 -8.83 -10.27 4.38
N GLY A 42 -8.41 -11.18 5.26
CA GLY A 42 -7.48 -10.85 6.35
C GLY A 42 -6.13 -10.34 5.83
N VAL A 43 -5.53 -11.01 4.86
CA VAL A 43 -4.26 -10.60 4.22
C VAL A 43 -4.41 -9.24 3.53
N ARG A 44 -5.56 -8.98 2.89
CA ARG A 44 -5.87 -7.70 2.26
C ARG A 44 -6.01 -6.58 3.30
N GLN A 45 -6.74 -6.80 4.38
CA GLN A 45 -6.90 -5.84 5.49
C GLN A 45 -5.55 -5.45 6.13
N LEU A 46 -4.57 -6.36 6.11
CA LEU A 46 -3.20 -6.09 6.54
C LEU A 46 -2.37 -5.32 5.49
N GLY A 47 -2.93 -5.00 4.33
CA GLY A 47 -2.24 -4.28 3.25
C GLY A 47 -1.19 -5.09 2.47
N ILE A 48 -1.06 -6.40 2.73
CA ILE A 48 -0.02 -7.25 2.11
C ILE A 48 -0.22 -7.36 0.59
N LEU A 49 -1.47 -7.34 0.13
CA LEU A 49 -1.79 -7.41 -1.31
C LEU A 49 -1.71 -6.07 -2.03
N GLN A 50 -1.67 -4.94 -1.32
CA GLN A 50 -1.68 -3.61 -1.93
C GLN A 50 -0.55 -3.39 -2.95
N PRO A 51 0.73 -3.73 -2.71
CA PRO A 51 1.78 -3.53 -3.71
C PRO A 51 1.52 -4.31 -5.00
N ILE A 52 0.93 -5.50 -4.91
CA ILE A 52 0.59 -6.34 -6.07
C ILE A 52 -0.59 -5.72 -6.84
N GLU A 53 -1.66 -5.32 -6.15
CA GLU A 53 -2.82 -4.67 -6.77
C GLU A 53 -2.43 -3.36 -7.46
N LEU A 54 -1.58 -2.53 -6.84
CA LEU A 54 -1.06 -1.30 -7.44
C LEU A 54 -0.17 -1.58 -8.66
N SER A 55 0.63 -2.65 -8.63
CA SER A 55 1.45 -3.06 -9.79
C SER A 55 0.57 -3.53 -10.95
N VAL A 56 -0.52 -4.25 -10.67
CA VAL A 56 -1.51 -4.67 -11.67
C VAL A 56 -2.24 -3.44 -12.23
N TYR A 57 -2.63 -2.49 -11.39
CA TYR A 57 -3.21 -1.21 -11.82
C TYR A 57 -2.27 -0.49 -12.81
N ASP A 58 -1.00 -0.33 -12.46
CA ASP A 58 -0.01 0.31 -13.34
C ASP A 58 0.10 -0.41 -14.67
N GLN A 59 0.05 -1.74 -14.66
CA GLN A 59 0.09 -2.54 -15.89
C GLN A 59 -1.18 -2.33 -16.74
N MET A 60 -2.35 -2.24 -16.13
CA MET A 60 -3.60 -1.94 -16.83
C MET A 60 -3.58 -0.54 -17.45
N VAL A 61 -3.02 0.47 -16.74
CA VAL A 61 -2.81 1.81 -17.29
C VAL A 61 -1.90 1.77 -18.52
N ARG A 62 -0.81 0.99 -18.48
CA ARG A 62 0.10 0.83 -19.63
C ARG A 62 -0.53 0.14 -20.84
N TRP A 63 -1.43 -0.80 -20.62
CA TRP A 63 -2.11 -1.53 -21.70
C TRP A 63 -3.27 -0.75 -22.30
N ARG A 64 -3.80 0.21 -21.58
CA ARG A 64 -4.91 1.03 -22.08
C ARG A 64 -4.43 1.85 -23.29
N PRO A 65 -5.23 1.90 -24.39
CA PRO A 65 -4.94 2.77 -25.54
C PRO A 65 -4.79 4.23 -25.11
N GLU A 66 -3.77 4.90 -25.64
CA GLU A 66 -3.58 6.34 -25.40
C GLU A 66 -4.62 7.15 -26.17
N GLU A 67 -5.10 8.21 -25.57
CA GLU A 67 -6.06 9.14 -26.15
C GLU A 67 -5.32 10.27 -26.89
N GLN A 68 -5.99 10.92 -27.85
CA GLN A 68 -5.45 12.08 -28.56
C GLN A 68 -5.19 13.23 -27.58
N PRO A 69 -4.21 14.12 -27.86
CA PRO A 69 -3.96 15.30 -27.08
C PRO A 69 -5.24 16.15 -26.86
N ASP A 70 -5.40 16.68 -25.66
CA ASP A 70 -6.52 17.55 -25.34
C ASP A 70 -6.33 18.92 -26.05
N SER A 71 -7.17 19.19 -27.01
CA SER A 71 -7.08 20.41 -27.83
C SER A 71 -7.34 21.70 -27.05
N ARG A 72 -7.88 21.62 -25.83
CA ARG A 72 -8.14 22.76 -24.93
C ARG A 72 -6.89 23.21 -24.18
N LEU A 73 -5.82 22.40 -24.20
CA LEU A 73 -4.60 22.65 -23.45
C LEU A 73 -3.42 22.95 -24.39
N LEU A 74 -2.51 23.81 -23.92
CA LEU A 74 -1.20 24.03 -24.47
C LEU A 74 -0.16 23.99 -23.34
N VAL A 75 0.90 23.21 -23.48
CA VAL A 75 2.04 23.23 -22.57
C VAL A 75 3.15 24.08 -23.19
N VAL A 76 3.60 25.11 -22.48
CA VAL A 76 4.80 25.89 -22.79
C VAL A 76 5.92 25.36 -21.92
N GLY A 77 6.70 24.45 -22.49
CA GLY A 77 7.81 23.79 -21.80
C GLY A 77 9.06 24.67 -21.75
N ILE A 78 9.72 24.70 -20.60
CA ILE A 78 11.08 25.23 -20.45
C ILE A 78 12.02 24.04 -20.59
N THR A 79 12.64 23.92 -21.75
CA THR A 79 13.50 22.78 -22.10
C THR A 79 14.97 23.10 -21.84
N GLU A 80 15.84 22.08 -21.87
CA GLU A 80 17.28 22.24 -21.80
C GLU A 80 17.80 23.15 -22.94
N ALA A 81 17.25 23.00 -24.15
CA ALA A 81 17.61 23.85 -25.29
C ALA A 81 17.25 25.33 -25.08
N ASP A 82 16.17 25.62 -24.32
CA ASP A 82 15.82 27.00 -23.96
C ASP A 82 16.79 27.59 -22.95
N ILE A 83 17.22 26.81 -21.95
CA ILE A 83 18.22 27.22 -20.95
C ILE A 83 19.55 27.57 -21.64
N GLN A 84 20.02 26.70 -22.52
CA GLN A 84 21.25 26.92 -23.28
C GLN A 84 21.14 28.12 -24.24
N LYS A 85 19.99 28.26 -24.92
CA LYS A 85 19.75 29.37 -25.86
C LYS A 85 19.66 30.73 -25.17
N LEU A 86 19.06 30.79 -23.97
CA LEU A 86 18.94 32.01 -23.19
C LEU A 86 20.15 32.27 -22.31
N ASP A 87 21.06 31.30 -22.21
CA ASP A 87 22.25 31.31 -21.33
C ASP A 87 21.86 31.72 -19.88
N GLN A 88 20.76 31.16 -19.38
CA GLN A 88 20.20 31.52 -18.07
C GLN A 88 19.68 30.30 -17.35
N TRP A 89 20.12 30.13 -16.10
CA TRP A 89 19.60 29.15 -15.16
C TRP A 89 19.56 29.71 -13.73
N PRO A 90 18.39 29.72 -13.07
CA PRO A 90 17.02 29.54 -13.63
C PRO A 90 16.64 30.66 -14.61
N ILE A 91 15.59 30.43 -15.44
CA ILE A 91 15.06 31.46 -16.35
C ILE A 91 14.67 32.71 -15.56
N SER A 92 15.08 33.90 -16.02
CA SER A 92 14.88 35.16 -15.31
C SER A 92 13.41 35.57 -15.22
N ASP A 93 13.11 36.40 -14.22
CA ASP A 93 11.79 37.00 -14.03
C ASP A 93 11.39 37.86 -15.24
N ARG A 94 12.36 38.49 -15.93
CA ARG A 94 12.14 39.23 -17.18
C ARG A 94 11.60 38.35 -18.30
N ASN A 95 12.22 37.18 -18.51
CA ASN A 95 11.80 36.25 -19.57
C ASN A 95 10.43 35.64 -19.27
N ILE A 96 10.12 35.34 -18.00
CA ILE A 96 8.78 34.92 -17.60
C ILE A 96 7.75 36.04 -17.83
N ALA A 97 8.05 37.27 -17.43
CA ALA A 97 7.14 38.44 -17.66
C ALA A 97 6.87 38.68 -19.15
N ALA A 98 7.91 38.64 -19.98
CA ALA A 98 7.79 38.77 -21.43
C ALA A 98 6.97 37.66 -22.07
N THR A 99 7.14 36.41 -21.61
CA THR A 99 6.36 35.25 -22.07
C THR A 99 4.87 35.44 -21.72
N LEU A 100 4.57 35.78 -20.47
CA LEU A 100 3.19 36.05 -20.02
C LEU A 100 2.53 37.12 -20.83
N GLN A 101 3.18 38.29 -21.04
CA GLN A 101 2.67 39.39 -21.84
C GLN A 101 2.38 39.03 -23.30
N LYS A 102 3.26 38.17 -23.91
CA LYS A 102 3.03 37.71 -25.27
C LYS A 102 1.87 36.75 -25.39
N LEU A 103 1.76 35.82 -24.43
CA LEU A 103 0.63 34.89 -24.38
C LEU A 103 -0.69 35.59 -24.14
N GLU A 104 -0.77 36.60 -23.25
CA GLU A 104 -2.00 37.36 -23.00
C GLU A 104 -2.53 38.06 -24.27
N LYS A 105 -1.62 38.58 -25.12
CA LYS A 105 -2.00 39.15 -26.40
C LYS A 105 -2.66 38.17 -27.37
N MET A 106 -2.43 36.87 -27.17
CA MET A 106 -3.05 35.79 -27.95
C MET A 106 -4.37 35.28 -27.36
N GLN A 107 -4.90 35.94 -26.31
CA GLN A 107 -6.20 35.72 -25.70
C GLN A 107 -6.42 34.28 -25.19
N PRO A 108 -5.58 33.73 -24.29
CA PRO A 108 -5.86 32.47 -23.66
C PRO A 108 -7.07 32.58 -22.73
N ALA A 109 -7.72 31.43 -22.44
CA ALA A 109 -8.76 31.38 -21.42
C ALA A 109 -8.19 31.54 -20.00
N VAL A 110 -6.99 30.97 -19.75
CA VAL A 110 -6.23 31.07 -18.51
C VAL A 110 -4.78 30.66 -18.75
N ILE A 111 -3.86 31.22 -17.99
CA ILE A 111 -2.44 30.87 -17.99
C ILE A 111 -2.08 30.31 -16.61
N GLY A 112 -1.56 29.09 -16.55
CA GLY A 112 -0.99 28.50 -15.35
C GLY A 112 0.53 28.65 -15.37
N LEU A 113 1.09 29.29 -14.34
CA LEU A 113 2.52 29.43 -14.15
C LEU A 113 2.99 28.46 -13.04
N ASP A 114 3.52 27.31 -13.45
CA ASP A 114 4.08 26.27 -12.58
C ASP A 114 5.59 26.47 -12.43
N VAL A 115 5.96 27.64 -11.95
CA VAL A 115 7.34 28.01 -11.68
C VAL A 115 7.37 28.82 -10.40
N LEU A 116 8.06 28.31 -9.37
CA LEU A 116 8.21 29.02 -8.10
C LEU A 116 8.94 30.35 -8.30
N ARG A 117 8.35 31.44 -7.78
CA ARG A 117 8.83 32.81 -7.89
C ARG A 117 8.69 33.58 -6.58
N ASP A 118 8.85 32.90 -5.47
CA ASP A 118 8.88 33.47 -4.12
C ASP A 118 10.06 34.41 -3.91
N VAL A 119 11.22 34.10 -4.50
CA VAL A 119 12.42 34.94 -4.51
C VAL A 119 12.71 35.48 -5.92
N PRO A 120 13.39 36.63 -6.05
CA PRO A 120 13.81 37.14 -7.36
C PRO A 120 14.80 36.22 -8.05
N LEU A 121 14.62 35.98 -9.35
CA LEU A 121 15.50 35.17 -10.17
C LEU A 121 15.99 35.98 -11.39
N GLY A 122 17.26 36.30 -11.42
CA GLY A 122 17.83 37.20 -12.41
C GLY A 122 17.22 38.62 -12.32
N ASP A 123 17.07 39.25 -13.47
CA ASP A 123 16.46 40.58 -13.61
C ASP A 123 14.96 40.51 -13.93
N GLY A 124 14.27 41.68 -13.90
CA GLY A 124 12.85 41.78 -14.32
C GLY A 124 11.84 41.53 -13.21
N ARG A 125 12.23 41.51 -11.92
CA ARG A 125 11.31 41.29 -10.80
C ARG A 125 10.12 42.22 -10.77
N GLN A 126 10.38 43.51 -10.99
CA GLN A 126 9.31 44.56 -10.97
C GLN A 126 8.34 44.36 -12.13
N GLU A 127 8.84 44.04 -13.31
CA GLU A 127 8.05 43.74 -14.50
C GLU A 127 7.15 42.53 -14.26
N LEU A 128 7.70 41.43 -13.76
CA LEU A 128 6.94 40.22 -13.43
C LEU A 128 5.84 40.54 -12.39
N THR A 129 6.18 41.24 -11.30
CA THR A 129 5.21 41.63 -10.28
C THR A 129 4.06 42.43 -10.85
N LYS A 130 4.35 43.42 -11.73
CA LYS A 130 3.32 44.24 -12.40
C LYS A 130 2.41 43.40 -13.30
N VAL A 131 2.97 42.42 -14.05
CA VAL A 131 2.18 41.54 -14.91
C VAL A 131 1.27 40.67 -14.04
N LEU A 132 1.79 40.05 -12.98
CA LEU A 132 1.03 39.21 -12.08
C LEU A 132 -0.08 39.96 -11.31
N GLN A 133 0.15 41.23 -10.97
CA GLN A 133 -0.87 42.05 -10.34
C GLN A 133 -2.00 42.44 -11.29
N LYS A 134 -1.65 42.84 -12.51
CA LYS A 134 -2.58 43.40 -13.49
C LYS A 134 -3.47 42.35 -14.17
N SER A 135 -2.93 41.17 -14.43
CA SER A 135 -3.60 40.10 -15.20
C SER A 135 -4.54 39.30 -14.35
N ASP A 136 -5.79 39.12 -14.75
CA ASP A 136 -6.76 38.24 -14.11
C ASP A 136 -6.72 36.79 -14.69
N LEU A 137 -5.91 36.58 -15.73
CA LEU A 137 -5.83 35.32 -16.43
C LEU A 137 -4.75 34.39 -15.84
N ILE A 138 -3.81 34.90 -15.04
CA ILE A 138 -2.66 34.17 -14.58
C ILE A 138 -2.96 33.52 -13.21
N ILE A 139 -2.78 32.21 -13.11
CA ILE A 139 -2.80 31.44 -11.87
C ILE A 139 -1.36 30.97 -11.60
N GLY A 140 -0.83 31.28 -10.43
CA GLY A 140 0.49 30.85 -10.00
C GLY A 140 0.43 29.80 -8.92
N VAL A 141 1.62 29.31 -8.52
CA VAL A 141 1.77 28.21 -7.58
C VAL A 141 2.40 28.63 -6.25
N CYS A 142 2.10 27.87 -5.22
CA CYS A 142 2.84 27.80 -3.97
C CYS A 142 3.00 26.32 -3.57
N LEU A 143 3.91 26.00 -2.65
CA LEU A 143 4.05 24.67 -2.08
C LEU A 143 3.54 24.63 -0.65
N VAL A 144 2.82 23.58 -0.31
CA VAL A 144 2.22 23.41 1.03
C VAL A 144 3.28 22.95 2.01
N THR A 145 3.20 23.45 3.24
CA THR A 145 4.01 22.95 4.35
C THR A 145 3.69 21.49 4.65
N ASP A 146 4.69 20.71 5.10
CA ASP A 146 4.43 19.39 5.69
C ASP A 146 4.08 19.44 7.19
N GLY A 147 4.10 20.64 7.78
CA GLY A 147 3.86 20.91 9.19
C GLY A 147 5.13 20.95 10.04
N GLY A 148 6.25 20.47 9.52
CA GLY A 148 7.55 20.49 10.21
C GLY A 148 8.27 21.84 10.09
N PRO A 149 9.21 22.12 10.98
CA PRO A 149 9.97 23.38 10.97
C PRO A 149 10.90 23.52 9.77
N ASP A 150 11.34 22.41 9.20
CA ASP A 150 12.32 22.38 8.10
C ASP A 150 11.68 22.57 6.72
N ASN A 151 10.35 22.35 6.61
CA ASN A 151 9.60 22.56 5.39
C ASN A 151 8.35 23.43 5.62
N PRO A 152 8.52 24.74 5.72
CA PRO A 152 7.40 25.68 5.93
C PRO A 152 6.52 25.88 4.69
N GLY A 153 6.78 25.19 3.60
CA GLY A 153 6.23 25.45 2.30
C GLY A 153 6.87 26.65 1.60
N SER A 154 6.52 26.88 0.33
CA SER A 154 6.99 28.02 -0.44
C SER A 154 5.85 29.01 -0.68
N PRO A 155 6.05 30.31 -0.39
CA PRO A 155 5.03 31.30 -0.64
C PRO A 155 4.77 31.51 -2.15
N PRO A 156 3.60 32.07 -2.53
CA PRO A 156 3.34 32.45 -3.90
C PRO A 156 4.21 33.63 -4.36
N PRO A 157 4.28 33.89 -5.67
CA PRO A 157 4.97 35.06 -6.19
C PRO A 157 4.45 36.34 -5.53
N PRO A 158 5.34 37.25 -5.11
CA PRO A 158 4.92 38.52 -4.51
C PRO A 158 4.01 39.35 -5.41
N GLY A 159 2.97 39.90 -4.79
CA GLY A 159 1.97 40.73 -5.49
C GLY A 159 0.88 39.94 -6.20
N MET A 160 0.94 38.62 -6.23
CA MET A 160 -0.15 37.81 -6.78
C MET A 160 -1.32 37.74 -5.78
N PRO A 161 -2.57 38.05 -6.18
CA PRO A 161 -3.73 37.88 -5.32
C PRO A 161 -3.96 36.41 -4.92
N GLU A 162 -4.31 36.15 -3.66
CA GLU A 162 -4.48 34.81 -3.10
C GLU A 162 -5.52 33.97 -3.85
N ASN A 163 -6.57 34.58 -4.36
CA ASN A 163 -7.60 33.89 -5.15
C ASN A 163 -7.06 33.31 -6.47
N ARG A 164 -5.90 33.76 -6.94
CA ARG A 164 -5.21 33.28 -8.15
C ARG A 164 -3.99 32.41 -7.86
N VAL A 165 -3.86 31.93 -6.62
CA VAL A 165 -2.79 31.01 -6.22
C VAL A 165 -3.38 29.62 -5.96
N GLY A 166 -2.78 28.58 -6.54
CA GLY A 166 -3.07 27.19 -6.24
C GLY A 166 -1.82 26.47 -5.71
N PHE A 167 -2.00 25.44 -4.89
CA PHE A 167 -0.85 24.61 -4.52
C PHE A 167 -0.50 23.62 -5.63
N ALA A 168 0.82 23.38 -5.82
CA ALA A 168 1.32 22.49 -6.88
C ALA A 168 1.61 21.06 -6.38
N ASP A 169 1.46 20.79 -5.10
CA ASP A 169 1.82 19.51 -4.50
C ASP A 169 0.94 18.36 -5.00
N PHE A 170 1.55 17.19 -5.19
CA PHE A 170 0.88 15.95 -5.51
C PHE A 170 0.96 14.95 -4.35
N GLY A 171 -0.07 14.12 -4.19
CA GLY A 171 -0.04 12.95 -3.31
C GLY A 171 0.73 11.80 -3.97
N ILE A 172 1.93 11.51 -3.48
CA ILE A 172 2.76 10.41 -3.98
C ILE A 172 2.47 9.15 -3.18
N ASP A 173 2.22 8.04 -3.87
CA ASP A 173 1.99 6.74 -3.24
C ASP A 173 3.27 6.15 -2.63
N PRO A 174 3.17 5.23 -1.67
CA PRO A 174 4.29 4.41 -1.26
C PRO A 174 4.94 3.75 -2.49
N GLY A 175 6.27 3.88 -2.60
CA GLY A 175 7.02 3.46 -3.80
C GLY A 175 7.27 4.58 -4.81
N GLY A 176 6.83 5.82 -4.52
CA GLY A 176 7.20 7.00 -5.30
C GLY A 176 6.39 7.20 -6.59
N ILE A 177 5.30 6.47 -6.78
CA ILE A 177 4.49 6.55 -8.01
C ILE A 177 3.34 7.55 -7.82
N LEU A 178 3.19 8.47 -8.76
CA LEU A 178 2.09 9.41 -8.84
C LEU A 178 0.86 8.71 -9.45
N ARG A 179 -0.15 8.40 -8.62
CA ARG A 179 -1.43 7.83 -9.05
C ARG A 179 -2.61 8.70 -8.65
N ARG A 180 -2.43 9.61 -7.70
CA ARG A 180 -3.48 10.40 -7.10
C ARG A 180 -3.20 11.89 -7.24
N SER A 181 -4.26 12.68 -7.43
CA SER A 181 -4.18 14.13 -7.40
C SER A 181 -5.03 14.66 -6.24
N LEU A 182 -4.47 15.62 -5.55
CA LEU A 182 -5.12 16.34 -4.48
C LEU A 182 -5.78 17.59 -5.09
N LEU A 183 -7.09 17.74 -4.95
CA LEU A 183 -7.85 18.86 -5.53
C LEU A 183 -7.95 20.05 -4.57
N PHE A 184 -8.20 19.79 -3.29
CA PHE A 184 -8.19 20.80 -2.24
C PHE A 184 -7.90 20.18 -0.87
N MET A 185 -7.31 20.99 0.01
CA MET A 185 -6.96 20.58 1.37
C MET A 185 -6.81 21.78 2.31
N LYS A 186 -6.75 21.52 3.60
CA LYS A 186 -6.21 22.47 4.58
C LYS A 186 -4.73 22.17 4.80
N PRO A 187 -3.84 23.15 4.77
CA PRO A 187 -2.44 22.94 5.12
C PRO A 187 -2.30 22.32 6.52
N PRO A 188 -1.34 21.44 6.76
CA PRO A 188 -1.02 20.97 8.10
C PRO A 188 -0.71 22.12 9.05
N ARG A 189 -0.97 21.91 10.35
CA ARG A 189 -0.52 22.87 11.37
C ARG A 189 1.00 22.81 11.46
N MET A 190 1.62 24.00 11.46
CA MET A 190 3.05 24.11 11.76
C MET A 190 3.31 23.73 13.23
N GLU A 191 4.25 22.82 13.44
CA GLU A 191 4.71 22.44 14.77
C GLU A 191 5.76 23.44 15.30
N GLY A 192 5.67 23.79 16.59
CA GLY A 192 6.60 24.68 17.27
C GLY A 192 6.33 26.19 17.09
N LYS A 193 7.13 27.02 17.75
CA LYS A 193 7.16 28.48 17.57
C LYS A 193 7.97 28.77 16.31
N SER A 194 7.32 28.75 15.16
CA SER A 194 7.99 29.05 13.90
C SER A 194 8.26 30.55 13.78
N SER A 195 9.51 30.91 13.54
CA SER A 195 9.93 32.26 13.06
C SER A 195 9.57 32.45 11.57
N VAL A 196 8.94 31.46 10.95
CA VAL A 196 8.63 31.43 9.54
C VAL A 196 7.48 32.40 9.24
N LYS A 197 7.65 33.18 8.17
CA LYS A 197 6.64 34.10 7.68
C LYS A 197 5.37 33.34 7.27
N LYS A 198 4.23 33.74 7.83
CA LYS A 198 2.92 33.21 7.47
C LYS A 198 2.60 33.57 6.00
N HIS A 199 2.16 32.59 5.23
CA HIS A 199 1.70 32.75 3.86
C HIS A 199 0.57 31.75 3.56
N LEU A 200 -0.09 31.90 2.41
CA LEU A 200 -1.26 31.12 2.02
C LEU A 200 -1.07 29.59 2.20
N CYS A 201 0.07 29.05 1.78
CA CYS A 201 0.33 27.61 1.75
C CYS A 201 0.84 27.02 3.07
N ASN A 202 0.99 27.81 4.14
CA ASN A 202 1.21 27.34 5.50
C ASN A 202 0.13 27.80 6.49
N ASP A 203 -0.95 28.42 6.01
CA ASP A 203 -2.06 28.86 6.84
C ASP A 203 -3.15 27.79 6.95
N ASN A 204 -3.21 27.13 8.10
CA ASN A 204 -4.23 26.10 8.40
C ASN A 204 -5.66 26.66 8.58
N SER A 205 -5.87 27.98 8.54
CA SER A 205 -7.19 28.57 8.77
C SER A 205 -8.14 28.41 7.59
N GLN A 206 -7.63 28.20 6.37
CA GLN A 206 -8.43 28.15 5.15
C GLN A 206 -8.18 26.91 4.31
N VAL A 207 -9.14 26.60 3.42
CA VAL A 207 -9.03 25.53 2.43
C VAL A 207 -8.33 26.06 1.20
N LEU A 208 -7.27 25.37 0.79
CA LEU A 208 -6.57 25.67 -0.45
C LEU A 208 -7.07 24.78 -1.58
N TYR A 209 -7.18 25.35 -2.78
CA TYR A 209 -7.40 24.61 -4.02
C TYR A 209 -6.07 24.35 -4.72
N SER A 210 -5.95 23.17 -5.34
CA SER A 210 -4.78 22.87 -6.15
C SER A 210 -4.72 23.75 -7.42
N PHE A 211 -3.52 23.91 -7.94
CA PHE A 211 -3.25 24.55 -9.20
C PHE A 211 -4.11 23.97 -10.33
N ASN A 212 -4.19 22.65 -10.42
CA ASN A 212 -4.98 21.92 -11.41
C ASN A 212 -6.46 22.27 -11.35
N LEU A 213 -7.03 22.25 -10.13
CA LEU A 213 -8.46 22.56 -9.94
C LEU A 213 -8.75 24.00 -10.28
N LYS A 214 -7.89 24.95 -9.86
CA LYS A 214 -8.08 26.37 -10.18
C LYS A 214 -8.06 26.64 -11.68
N LEU A 215 -7.15 26.04 -12.44
CA LEU A 215 -7.10 26.14 -13.90
C LEU A 215 -8.38 25.60 -14.55
N ALA A 216 -8.80 24.40 -14.12
CA ALA A 216 -10.03 23.79 -14.64
C ALA A 216 -11.26 24.63 -14.31
N LEU A 217 -11.39 25.14 -13.07
CA LEU A 217 -12.50 25.98 -12.66
C LEU A 217 -12.56 27.30 -13.43
N ARG A 218 -11.41 27.95 -13.66
CA ARG A 218 -11.35 29.21 -14.42
C ARG A 218 -11.80 28.99 -15.87
N TYR A 219 -11.42 27.87 -16.48
CA TYR A 219 -11.89 27.53 -17.83
C TYR A 219 -13.40 27.22 -17.85
N LEU A 220 -13.88 26.43 -16.88
CA LEU A 220 -15.30 26.05 -16.77
C LEU A 220 -16.21 27.25 -16.43
N GLU A 221 -15.69 28.25 -15.72
CA GLU A 221 -16.40 29.51 -15.46
C GLU A 221 -16.78 30.21 -16.78
N GLY A 222 -15.88 30.21 -17.77
CA GLY A 222 -16.17 30.69 -19.14
C GLY A 222 -17.30 29.89 -19.82
N GLN A 223 -17.54 28.66 -19.42
CA GLN A 223 -18.66 27.80 -19.85
C GLN A 223 -19.89 27.93 -18.92
N LYS A 224 -19.88 28.86 -17.96
CA LYS A 224 -20.92 29.06 -16.92
C LYS A 224 -21.14 27.83 -16.02
N ILE A 225 -20.10 27.04 -15.82
CA ILE A 225 -20.10 25.89 -14.92
C ILE A 225 -19.33 26.25 -13.64
N TYR A 226 -20.04 26.28 -12.51
CA TYR A 226 -19.51 26.67 -11.22
C TYR A 226 -19.46 25.49 -10.26
N PRO A 227 -18.47 25.43 -9.35
CA PRO A 227 -18.36 24.38 -8.36
C PRO A 227 -19.48 24.47 -7.32
N LYS A 228 -20.01 23.31 -6.93
CA LYS A 228 -20.95 23.13 -5.81
C LYS A 228 -20.54 21.91 -5.01
N LEU A 229 -20.92 21.87 -3.73
CA LEU A 229 -20.80 20.67 -2.93
C LEU A 229 -22.14 19.94 -2.90
N ALA A 230 -22.12 18.65 -3.16
CA ALA A 230 -23.29 17.78 -2.97
C ALA A 230 -23.54 17.53 -1.47
N PRO A 231 -24.70 16.97 -1.08
CA PRO A 231 -25.00 16.64 0.33
C PRO A 231 -23.98 15.69 0.97
N ASP A 232 -23.37 14.82 0.19
CA ASP A 232 -22.28 13.90 0.59
C ASP A 232 -20.89 14.56 0.57
N GLN A 233 -20.84 15.90 0.45
CA GLN A 233 -19.62 16.71 0.35
C GLN A 233 -18.75 16.42 -0.89
N SER A 234 -19.26 15.70 -1.86
CA SER A 234 -18.55 15.53 -3.14
C SER A 234 -18.61 16.81 -3.99
N LEU A 235 -17.57 17.04 -4.78
CA LEU A 235 -17.47 18.20 -5.67
C LEU A 235 -18.32 17.98 -6.91
N LEU A 236 -19.31 18.86 -7.12
CA LEU A 236 -20.13 18.92 -8.32
C LEU A 236 -19.66 20.03 -9.26
N LEU A 237 -19.42 19.69 -10.52
CA LEU A 237 -19.12 20.61 -11.61
C LEU A 237 -20.19 20.44 -12.70
N GLY A 238 -21.15 21.35 -12.74
CA GLY A 238 -22.34 21.21 -13.56
C GLY A 238 -23.20 20.02 -13.12
N LYS A 239 -23.31 19.00 -13.97
CA LYS A 239 -24.02 17.74 -13.69
C LYS A 239 -23.08 16.63 -13.21
N THR A 240 -21.77 16.85 -13.27
CA THR A 240 -20.75 15.82 -13.00
C THR A 240 -20.30 15.88 -11.56
N GLN A 241 -20.35 14.74 -10.89
CA GLN A 241 -19.84 14.54 -9.54
C GLN A 241 -18.42 13.99 -9.63
N LEU A 242 -17.45 14.73 -9.13
CA LEU A 242 -16.09 14.25 -8.95
C LEU A 242 -16.02 13.49 -7.63
N LYS A 243 -16.13 12.17 -7.67
CA LYS A 243 -16.13 11.33 -6.47
C LYS A 243 -14.75 11.34 -5.80
N ARG A 244 -14.72 11.56 -4.48
CA ARG A 244 -13.53 11.49 -3.65
C ARG A 244 -13.03 10.05 -3.54
N LEU A 245 -11.71 9.87 -3.52
CA LEU A 245 -11.07 8.60 -3.22
C LEU A 245 -11.13 8.33 -1.70
N GLU A 246 -11.59 7.15 -1.32
CA GLU A 246 -11.59 6.66 0.06
C GLU A 246 -10.38 5.77 0.35
N SER A 247 -10.09 5.55 1.65
CA SER A 247 -8.85 4.89 2.10
C SER A 247 -8.70 3.44 1.65
N ASN A 248 -9.82 2.77 1.33
CA ASN A 248 -9.86 1.36 0.93
C ASN A 248 -10.39 1.14 -0.49
N ASP A 249 -10.46 2.19 -1.31
CA ASP A 249 -10.95 2.08 -2.68
C ASP A 249 -9.98 1.30 -3.58
N GLY A 250 -10.51 0.40 -4.40
CA GLY A 250 -9.76 -0.40 -5.35
C GLY A 250 -8.71 -1.29 -4.68
N GLY A 251 -7.43 -1.12 -5.07
CA GLY A 251 -6.31 -1.86 -4.48
C GLY A 251 -5.69 -1.22 -3.24
N TYR A 252 -6.18 -0.07 -2.78
CA TYR A 252 -5.67 0.58 -1.58
C TYR A 252 -6.15 -0.09 -0.29
N THR A 253 -5.35 0.02 0.76
CA THR A 253 -5.68 -0.39 2.12
C THR A 253 -5.12 0.64 3.10
N ASN A 254 -6.00 1.29 3.85
CA ASN A 254 -5.66 2.36 4.80
C ASN A 254 -4.80 3.48 4.17
N ALA A 255 -5.06 3.82 2.91
CA ALA A 255 -4.36 4.91 2.24
C ALA A 255 -4.63 6.25 2.92
N ASP A 256 -3.62 7.12 2.96
CA ASP A 256 -3.80 8.49 3.39
C ASP A 256 -4.60 9.27 2.34
N THR A 257 -5.86 9.50 2.63
CA THR A 257 -6.79 10.26 1.78
C THR A 257 -7.15 11.62 2.37
N ARG A 258 -6.27 12.21 3.21
CA ARG A 258 -6.47 13.56 3.73
C ARG A 258 -6.62 14.56 2.58
N GLY A 259 -7.49 15.56 2.76
CA GLY A 259 -7.91 16.46 1.69
C GLY A 259 -8.91 15.79 0.73
N TYR A 260 -9.12 16.40 -0.42
CA TYR A 260 -9.98 15.85 -1.47
C TYR A 260 -9.14 15.28 -2.59
N GLN A 261 -9.00 13.97 -2.63
CA GLN A 261 -8.16 13.28 -3.59
C GLN A 261 -8.99 12.55 -4.65
N ILE A 262 -8.45 12.47 -5.86
CA ILE A 262 -8.98 11.65 -6.96
C ILE A 262 -7.87 10.79 -7.55
N LEU A 263 -8.22 9.64 -8.11
CA LEU A 263 -7.29 8.82 -8.87
C LEU A 263 -7.09 9.45 -10.26
N ILE A 264 -5.82 9.58 -10.69
CA ILE A 264 -5.50 10.20 -11.98
C ILE A 264 -5.85 9.23 -13.12
N ASN A 265 -6.75 9.66 -13.98
CA ASN A 265 -7.08 8.97 -15.21
C ASN A 265 -6.22 9.52 -16.36
N TYR A 266 -4.99 9.02 -16.48
CA TYR A 266 -4.03 9.47 -17.47
C TYR A 266 -4.58 9.37 -18.90
N ARG A 267 -4.41 10.41 -19.73
CA ARG A 267 -4.83 10.44 -21.13
C ARG A 267 -3.80 9.76 -22.03
N SER A 268 -2.54 10.12 -21.85
CA SER A 268 -1.43 9.55 -22.62
C SER A 268 -0.12 9.59 -21.82
N ARG A 269 0.87 8.85 -22.31
CA ARG A 269 2.19 8.81 -21.69
C ARG A 269 2.96 10.13 -21.87
N ARG A 270 2.91 10.72 -23.05
CA ARG A 270 3.76 11.85 -23.45
C ARG A 270 3.02 13.07 -23.95
N GLN A 271 1.89 12.91 -24.61
CA GLN A 271 1.21 13.99 -25.34
C GLN A 271 -0.22 14.21 -24.83
N VAL A 272 -0.32 14.68 -23.57
CA VAL A 272 -1.62 15.08 -23.03
C VAL A 272 -2.18 16.33 -23.72
N ALA A 273 -1.31 17.19 -24.24
CA ALA A 273 -1.61 18.46 -24.91
C ALA A 273 -0.56 18.77 -25.97
N ASN A 274 -0.84 19.74 -26.84
CA ASN A 274 0.18 20.32 -27.69
C ASN A 274 1.28 20.97 -26.84
N GLN A 275 2.52 20.92 -27.30
CA GLN A 275 3.67 21.47 -26.59
C GLN A 275 4.45 22.42 -27.49
N VAL A 276 4.87 23.55 -26.93
CA VAL A 276 5.76 24.54 -27.55
C VAL A 276 6.84 24.93 -26.54
N ARG A 277 7.96 25.46 -27.02
CA ARG A 277 9.04 25.93 -26.15
C ARG A 277 8.82 27.37 -25.72
N ILE A 278 9.34 27.73 -24.54
CA ILE A 278 9.26 29.12 -24.05
C ILE A 278 9.96 30.08 -25.01
N THR A 279 11.08 29.68 -25.63
CA THR A 279 11.78 30.51 -26.63
C THR A 279 10.95 30.72 -27.89
N ASP A 280 10.12 29.78 -28.31
CA ASP A 280 9.23 29.97 -29.47
C ASP A 280 8.16 31.05 -29.17
N VAL A 281 7.68 31.12 -27.91
CA VAL A 281 6.81 32.23 -27.47
C VAL A 281 7.55 33.55 -27.46
N LEU A 282 8.77 33.58 -26.89
CA LEU A 282 9.61 34.77 -26.81
C LEU A 282 9.99 35.29 -28.19
N GLU A 283 10.14 34.46 -29.17
CA GLU A 283 10.45 34.84 -30.56
C GLU A 283 9.21 35.12 -31.41
N GLY A 284 8.00 34.91 -30.87
CA GLY A 284 6.76 35.14 -31.60
C GLY A 284 6.47 34.10 -32.70
N LYS A 285 7.02 32.90 -32.57
CA LYS A 285 6.87 31.79 -33.52
C LYS A 285 5.66 30.89 -33.27
N VAL A 286 4.96 31.09 -32.16
CA VAL A 286 3.79 30.30 -31.79
C VAL A 286 2.56 30.83 -32.54
N ASP A 287 1.84 29.91 -33.20
CA ASP A 287 0.55 30.25 -33.82
C ASP A 287 -0.47 30.67 -32.73
N PRO A 288 -1.04 31.88 -32.82
CA PRO A 288 -2.07 32.36 -31.90
C PRO A 288 -3.26 31.41 -31.73
N GLN A 289 -3.58 30.60 -32.74
CA GLN A 289 -4.69 29.62 -32.66
C GLN A 289 -4.38 28.49 -31.68
N LEU A 290 -3.12 28.20 -31.37
CA LEU A 290 -2.72 27.25 -30.37
C LEU A 290 -2.92 27.78 -28.94
N VAL A 291 -3.10 29.10 -28.78
CA VAL A 291 -3.22 29.76 -27.47
C VAL A 291 -4.65 30.26 -27.21
N LYS A 292 -5.30 30.77 -28.25
CA LYS A 292 -6.62 31.44 -28.14
C LYS A 292 -7.66 30.49 -27.51
N ASP A 293 -8.36 31.01 -26.49
CA ASP A 293 -9.42 30.33 -25.74
C ASP A 293 -9.00 29.02 -25.07
N LYS A 294 -7.67 28.79 -24.86
CA LYS A 294 -7.12 27.58 -24.24
C LYS A 294 -6.53 27.83 -22.87
N ILE A 295 -6.32 26.76 -22.13
CA ILE A 295 -5.52 26.74 -20.92
C ILE A 295 -4.06 26.57 -21.34
N VAL A 296 -3.23 27.54 -21.00
CA VAL A 296 -1.79 27.51 -21.26
C VAL A 296 -1.08 27.20 -19.96
N LEU A 297 -0.29 26.10 -19.90
CA LEU A 297 0.48 25.71 -18.74
C LEU A 297 1.98 25.93 -19.02
N ILE A 298 2.63 26.72 -18.18
CA ILE A 298 4.06 27.05 -18.30
C ILE A 298 4.82 26.37 -17.18
N GLY A 299 5.84 25.57 -17.49
CA GLY A 299 6.67 24.89 -16.50
C GLY A 299 7.90 24.23 -17.10
N TYR A 300 8.75 23.69 -16.24
CA TYR A 300 9.96 23.02 -16.67
C TYR A 300 9.65 21.63 -17.25
N THR A 301 10.32 21.29 -18.35
CA THR A 301 10.27 19.98 -19.00
C THR A 301 11.68 19.40 -19.23
N THR A 302 12.69 20.00 -18.61
CA THR A 302 14.09 19.59 -18.68
C THR A 302 14.47 18.67 -17.53
N ASP A 303 15.33 17.69 -17.78
CA ASP A 303 15.87 16.77 -16.78
C ASP A 303 16.78 17.45 -15.74
N SER A 304 17.27 18.67 -16.01
CA SER A 304 18.10 19.44 -15.10
C SER A 304 17.35 19.94 -13.86
N VAL A 305 16.02 20.06 -13.94
CA VAL A 305 15.14 20.36 -12.80
C VAL A 305 14.59 19.05 -12.25
N LYS A 306 14.69 18.84 -10.93
CA LYS A 306 14.18 17.61 -10.28
C LYS A 306 12.64 17.61 -10.10
N ASP A 307 11.91 18.26 -10.99
CA ASP A 307 10.45 18.30 -10.98
C ASP A 307 9.88 17.22 -11.90
N PHE A 308 10.12 15.96 -11.51
CA PHE A 308 9.67 14.79 -12.24
C PHE A 308 8.97 13.80 -11.34
N PHE A 309 7.96 13.16 -11.89
CA PHE A 309 7.21 12.12 -11.22
C PHE A 309 7.37 10.77 -11.91
N TYR A 310 7.57 9.74 -11.11
CA TYR A 310 7.28 8.39 -11.54
C TYR A 310 5.77 8.22 -11.65
N THR A 311 5.31 7.66 -12.74
CA THR A 311 3.90 7.41 -13.00
C THR A 311 3.68 5.92 -13.29
N PRO A 312 2.45 5.43 -13.43
CA PRO A 312 2.21 4.07 -13.91
C PRO A 312 2.96 3.70 -15.19
N TYR A 313 3.31 4.68 -16.02
CA TYR A 313 4.10 4.47 -17.24
C TYR A 313 5.59 4.29 -17.00
N SER A 314 6.12 4.63 -15.84
CA SER A 314 7.58 4.61 -15.54
C SER A 314 8.11 3.23 -15.16
N GLY A 315 7.27 2.15 -15.17
CA GLY A 315 7.66 0.83 -14.69
C GLY A 315 8.74 0.15 -15.53
N GLN A 316 9.56 -0.65 -14.85
CA GLN A 316 10.55 -1.69 -15.24
C GLN A 316 11.38 -1.58 -16.55
N GLN A 317 11.25 -0.54 -17.34
CA GLN A 317 12.10 -0.36 -18.52
C GLN A 317 13.43 0.30 -18.13
N GLN A 318 14.53 -0.14 -18.72
CA GLN A 318 15.88 0.41 -18.56
C GLN A 318 15.98 1.93 -18.85
N ASN A 319 15.02 2.49 -19.58
CA ASN A 319 14.82 3.94 -19.74
C ASN A 319 13.66 4.38 -18.83
N LYS A 320 13.98 4.81 -17.61
CA LYS A 320 13.05 5.42 -16.66
C LYS A 320 12.41 6.65 -17.31
N GLN A 321 11.18 6.50 -17.79
CA GLN A 321 10.43 7.62 -18.35
C GLN A 321 9.75 8.36 -17.19
N PHE A 322 10.32 9.48 -16.83
CA PHE A 322 9.72 10.41 -15.91
C PHE A 322 8.70 11.29 -16.62
N MET A 323 7.71 11.74 -15.89
CA MET A 323 6.76 12.74 -16.36
C MET A 323 7.09 14.08 -15.71
N PRO A 324 7.35 15.15 -16.48
CA PRO A 324 7.54 16.49 -15.93
C PRO A 324 6.31 16.94 -15.12
N GLY A 325 6.52 17.71 -14.04
CA GLY A 325 5.44 18.20 -13.17
C GLY A 325 4.35 18.92 -13.94
N ILE A 326 4.73 19.83 -14.83
CA ILE A 326 3.76 20.56 -15.65
C ILE A 326 2.91 19.65 -16.56
N VAL A 327 3.47 18.53 -17.05
CA VAL A 327 2.74 17.54 -17.84
C VAL A 327 1.79 16.73 -16.94
N ALA A 328 2.20 16.40 -15.70
CA ALA A 328 1.33 15.78 -14.72
C ALA A 328 0.15 16.69 -14.35
N HIS A 329 0.39 17.99 -14.18
CA HIS A 329 -0.67 18.99 -14.00
C HIS A 329 -1.62 19.03 -15.18
N ALA A 330 -1.11 19.02 -16.41
CA ALA A 330 -1.93 18.97 -17.62
C ALA A 330 -2.80 17.70 -17.71
N GLN A 331 -2.32 16.53 -17.25
CA GLN A 331 -3.12 15.30 -17.16
C GLN A 331 -4.35 15.49 -16.27
N VAL A 332 -4.17 16.09 -15.09
CA VAL A 332 -5.27 16.28 -14.14
C VAL A 332 -6.26 17.32 -14.65
N VAL A 333 -5.78 18.44 -15.23
CA VAL A 333 -6.66 19.45 -15.84
C VAL A 333 -7.47 18.83 -16.98
N SER A 334 -6.82 18.09 -17.89
CA SER A 334 -7.50 17.38 -18.98
C SER A 334 -8.53 16.37 -18.46
N GLN A 335 -8.21 15.64 -17.39
CA GLN A 335 -9.15 14.71 -16.76
C GLN A 335 -10.40 15.45 -16.28
N ILE A 336 -10.25 16.54 -15.51
CA ILE A 336 -11.39 17.30 -14.97
C ILE A 336 -12.25 17.82 -16.11
N LEU A 337 -11.65 18.46 -17.13
CA LEU A 337 -12.37 19.02 -18.26
C LEU A 337 -13.09 17.94 -19.07
N SER A 338 -12.40 16.85 -19.39
CA SER A 338 -13.00 15.77 -20.19
C SER A 338 -14.13 15.07 -19.45
N THR A 339 -14.01 14.92 -18.13
CA THR A 339 -15.08 14.34 -17.32
C THR A 339 -16.32 15.22 -17.31
N VAL A 340 -16.13 16.54 -17.22
CA VAL A 340 -17.25 17.51 -17.12
C VAL A 340 -17.88 17.80 -18.48
N LEU A 341 -17.07 17.94 -19.53
CA LEU A 341 -17.51 18.41 -20.86
C LEU A 341 -17.74 17.27 -21.84
N ASP A 342 -16.95 16.19 -21.77
CA ASP A 342 -16.96 15.10 -22.75
C ASP A 342 -17.54 13.80 -22.18
N ASN A 343 -18.02 13.80 -20.94
CA ASN A 343 -18.51 12.61 -20.21
C ASN A 343 -17.46 11.49 -20.12
N ARG A 344 -16.16 11.83 -20.11
CA ARG A 344 -15.08 10.84 -19.88
C ARG A 344 -15.21 10.26 -18.49
N PRO A 345 -15.25 8.90 -18.33
CA PRO A 345 -15.50 8.32 -17.02
C PRO A 345 -14.38 8.64 -16.03
N MET A 346 -14.78 8.99 -14.79
CA MET A 346 -13.90 8.93 -13.63
C MET A 346 -13.68 7.48 -13.21
N PHE A 347 -12.59 7.21 -12.48
CA PHE A 347 -12.47 5.93 -11.83
C PHE A 347 -13.57 5.75 -10.78
N TRP A 348 -14.14 4.53 -10.76
CA TRP A 348 -15.11 4.10 -9.77
C TRP A 348 -14.69 2.75 -9.17
N PHE A 349 -15.14 2.47 -7.97
CA PHE A 349 -14.73 1.33 -7.16
C PHE A 349 -15.95 0.57 -6.69
N TRP A 350 -15.79 -0.73 -6.52
CA TRP A 350 -16.83 -1.53 -5.90
C TRP A 350 -16.88 -1.31 -4.38
N PRO A 351 -18.07 -1.39 -3.77
CA PRO A 351 -18.18 -1.48 -2.32
C PRO A 351 -17.60 -2.82 -1.84
N GLU A 352 -17.11 -2.86 -0.61
CA GLU A 352 -16.39 -4.00 -0.02
C GLU A 352 -17.17 -5.33 -0.16
N TRP A 353 -18.49 -5.31 0.02
CA TRP A 353 -19.31 -6.51 -0.14
C TRP A 353 -19.26 -7.10 -1.57
N ALA A 354 -19.20 -6.26 -2.58
CA ALA A 354 -19.11 -6.71 -3.97
C ALA A 354 -17.74 -7.32 -4.28
N GLU A 355 -16.68 -6.76 -3.70
CA GLU A 355 -15.34 -7.34 -3.79
C GLU A 355 -15.23 -8.68 -3.08
N ILE A 356 -15.87 -8.84 -1.91
CA ILE A 356 -15.97 -10.13 -1.21
C ILE A 356 -16.69 -11.17 -2.10
N LEU A 357 -17.79 -10.80 -2.73
CA LEU A 357 -18.51 -11.69 -3.65
C LEU A 357 -17.65 -12.07 -4.86
N TRP A 358 -16.89 -11.12 -5.40
CA TRP A 358 -15.96 -11.34 -6.52
C TRP A 358 -14.87 -12.35 -6.16
N ILE A 359 -14.20 -12.16 -5.02
CA ILE A 359 -13.16 -13.06 -4.52
C ILE A 359 -13.75 -14.43 -4.20
N SER A 360 -14.92 -14.48 -3.53
CA SER A 360 -15.62 -15.74 -3.22
C SER A 360 -16.04 -16.51 -4.46
N GLY A 361 -16.54 -15.80 -5.47
CA GLY A 361 -16.93 -16.40 -6.75
C GLY A 361 -15.77 -17.12 -7.42
N TRP A 362 -14.62 -16.45 -7.54
CA TRP A 362 -13.41 -17.07 -8.11
C TRP A 362 -12.84 -18.20 -7.25
N SER A 363 -12.96 -18.09 -5.94
CA SER A 363 -12.61 -19.17 -5.01
C SER A 363 -13.47 -20.44 -5.24
N ILE A 364 -14.79 -20.26 -5.38
CA ILE A 364 -15.73 -21.35 -5.68
C ILE A 364 -15.43 -21.97 -7.04
N VAL A 365 -15.14 -21.15 -8.05
CA VAL A 365 -14.74 -21.64 -9.39
C VAL A 365 -13.50 -22.52 -9.28
N GLY A 366 -12.44 -22.06 -8.61
CA GLY A 366 -11.20 -22.82 -8.43
C GLY A 366 -11.41 -24.15 -7.70
N GLY A 367 -12.14 -24.12 -6.58
CA GLY A 367 -12.49 -25.34 -5.82
C GLY A 367 -13.33 -26.32 -6.64
N THR A 368 -14.30 -25.82 -7.42
CA THR A 368 -15.17 -26.63 -8.26
C THR A 368 -14.40 -27.29 -9.40
N LEU A 369 -13.55 -26.54 -10.11
CA LEU A 369 -12.70 -27.09 -11.18
C LEU A 369 -11.77 -28.20 -10.65
N ALA A 370 -11.12 -27.94 -9.53
CA ALA A 370 -10.24 -28.93 -8.89
C ALA A 370 -10.98 -30.20 -8.45
N SER A 371 -12.25 -30.07 -8.03
CA SER A 371 -13.08 -31.20 -7.63
C SER A 371 -13.62 -32.03 -8.82
N ARG A 372 -13.76 -31.42 -10.00
CA ARG A 372 -14.37 -32.06 -11.18
C ARG A 372 -13.36 -32.60 -12.18
N ILE A 373 -12.16 -32.02 -12.27
CA ILE A 373 -11.15 -32.34 -13.27
C ILE A 373 -10.03 -33.15 -12.62
N ALA A 374 -10.03 -34.46 -12.82
CA ALA A 374 -9.03 -35.36 -12.24
C ALA A 374 -7.69 -35.37 -13.04
N HIS A 375 -7.71 -35.07 -14.34
CA HIS A 375 -6.52 -35.13 -15.18
C HIS A 375 -5.66 -33.86 -15.03
N PRO A 376 -4.38 -33.95 -14.59
CA PRO A 376 -3.56 -32.79 -14.22
C PRO A 376 -3.38 -31.78 -15.37
N ALA A 377 -3.09 -32.23 -16.58
CA ALA A 377 -2.90 -31.32 -17.72
C ALA A 377 -4.18 -30.59 -18.12
N LYS A 378 -5.35 -31.26 -18.08
CA LYS A 378 -6.64 -30.60 -18.32
C LYS A 378 -6.96 -29.60 -17.21
N LEU A 379 -6.68 -29.96 -15.96
CA LEU A 379 -6.86 -29.05 -14.82
C LEU A 379 -5.98 -27.81 -14.99
N GLY A 380 -4.68 -27.97 -15.24
CA GLY A 380 -3.75 -26.85 -15.46
C GLY A 380 -4.17 -25.94 -16.61
N GLY A 381 -4.56 -26.52 -17.76
CA GLY A 381 -5.07 -25.75 -18.91
C GLY A 381 -6.34 -24.97 -18.59
N THR A 382 -7.28 -25.58 -17.84
CA THR A 382 -8.53 -24.90 -17.44
C THR A 382 -8.25 -23.79 -16.43
N PHE A 383 -7.33 -24.00 -15.48
CA PHE A 383 -6.92 -22.93 -14.54
C PHE A 383 -6.28 -21.77 -15.29
N ALA A 384 -5.38 -22.03 -16.24
CA ALA A 384 -4.77 -20.98 -17.05
C ALA A 384 -5.83 -20.17 -17.84
N ALA A 385 -6.83 -20.86 -18.43
CA ALA A 385 -7.93 -20.21 -19.12
C ALA A 385 -8.78 -19.35 -18.17
N MET A 386 -9.09 -19.83 -16.95
CA MET A 386 -9.87 -19.07 -15.97
C MET A 386 -9.10 -17.87 -15.42
N LEU A 387 -7.79 -18.00 -15.16
CA LEU A 387 -6.93 -16.88 -14.78
C LEU A 387 -6.89 -15.81 -15.87
N SER A 388 -6.70 -16.22 -17.12
CA SER A 388 -6.74 -15.30 -18.26
C SER A 388 -8.10 -14.62 -18.38
N GLY A 389 -9.20 -15.36 -18.17
CA GLY A 389 -10.57 -14.83 -18.16
C GLY A 389 -10.79 -13.81 -17.03
N CYS A 390 -10.30 -14.09 -15.81
CA CYS A 390 -10.37 -13.17 -14.68
C CYS A 390 -9.63 -11.86 -15.00
N CYS A 391 -8.39 -11.94 -15.50
CA CYS A 391 -7.60 -10.78 -15.89
C CYS A 391 -8.26 -9.99 -17.02
N ALA A 392 -8.76 -10.67 -18.07
CA ALA A 392 -9.42 -10.03 -19.20
C ALA A 392 -10.71 -9.31 -18.78
N LEU A 393 -11.52 -9.93 -17.91
CA LEU A 393 -12.75 -9.32 -17.40
C LEU A 393 -12.44 -8.10 -16.53
N SER A 394 -11.45 -8.20 -15.63
CA SER A 394 -11.01 -7.07 -14.82
C SER A 394 -10.46 -5.92 -15.67
N PHE A 395 -9.70 -6.25 -16.74
CA PHE A 395 -9.21 -5.25 -17.69
C PHE A 395 -10.35 -4.61 -18.50
N GLY A 396 -11.35 -5.38 -18.90
CA GLY A 396 -12.55 -4.86 -19.55
C GLY A 396 -13.31 -3.86 -18.67
N ILE A 397 -13.48 -4.18 -17.38
CA ILE A 397 -14.07 -3.27 -16.38
C ILE A 397 -13.19 -2.01 -16.23
N PHE A 398 -11.86 -2.17 -16.23
CA PHE A 398 -10.92 -1.05 -16.12
C PHE A 398 -11.01 -0.08 -17.31
N LEU A 399 -11.22 -0.57 -18.52
CA LEU A 399 -11.45 0.26 -19.72
C LEU A 399 -12.73 1.11 -19.58
N LEU A 400 -13.71 0.65 -18.81
CA LEU A 400 -14.95 1.38 -18.49
C LEU A 400 -14.79 2.29 -17.25
N GLY A 401 -13.57 2.46 -16.73
CA GLY A 401 -13.27 3.28 -15.56
C GLY A 401 -13.45 2.56 -14.22
N GLY A 402 -13.77 1.27 -14.17
CA GLY A 402 -13.88 0.51 -12.92
C GLY A 402 -12.53 -0.08 -12.50
N TRP A 403 -12.08 0.18 -11.29
CA TRP A 403 -10.92 -0.53 -10.74
C TRP A 403 -11.37 -1.52 -9.67
N VAL A 404 -11.30 -2.80 -10.03
CA VAL A 404 -11.67 -3.94 -9.17
C VAL A 404 -10.43 -4.75 -8.81
N PRO A 405 -10.40 -5.44 -7.67
CA PRO A 405 -9.28 -6.29 -7.28
C PRO A 405 -9.00 -7.38 -8.32
N VAL A 406 -7.73 -7.63 -8.62
CA VAL A 406 -7.27 -8.68 -9.56
C VAL A 406 -6.40 -9.71 -8.85
N ALA A 407 -5.48 -9.29 -7.99
CA ALA A 407 -4.57 -10.20 -7.30
C ALA A 407 -5.33 -11.11 -6.31
N ALA A 408 -6.25 -10.55 -5.53
CA ALA A 408 -7.02 -11.33 -4.56
C ALA A 408 -7.87 -12.43 -5.21
N PRO A 409 -8.70 -12.20 -6.26
CA PRO A 409 -9.47 -13.28 -6.90
C PRO A 409 -8.62 -14.29 -7.67
N THR A 410 -7.50 -13.88 -8.26
CA THR A 410 -6.57 -14.82 -8.92
C THR A 410 -5.91 -15.75 -7.90
N LEU A 411 -5.49 -15.22 -6.76
CA LEU A 411 -5.00 -16.03 -5.64
C LEU A 411 -6.10 -16.92 -5.06
N ALA A 412 -7.33 -16.43 -4.93
CA ALA A 412 -8.46 -17.20 -4.43
C ALA A 412 -8.73 -18.44 -5.30
N LEU A 413 -8.73 -18.26 -6.63
CA LEU A 413 -8.90 -19.34 -7.59
C LEU A 413 -7.82 -20.41 -7.41
N ILE A 414 -6.54 -20.01 -7.32
CA ILE A 414 -5.41 -20.92 -7.19
C ILE A 414 -5.43 -21.64 -5.83
N LEU A 415 -5.59 -20.89 -4.74
CA LEU A 415 -5.52 -21.44 -3.39
C LEU A 415 -6.69 -22.39 -3.09
N ALA A 416 -7.91 -22.05 -3.51
CA ALA A 416 -9.06 -22.93 -3.34
C ALA A 416 -8.88 -24.24 -4.13
N GLY A 417 -8.41 -24.14 -5.37
CA GLY A 417 -8.13 -25.31 -6.18
C GLY A 417 -7.02 -26.19 -5.59
N SER A 418 -5.93 -25.58 -5.19
CA SER A 418 -4.81 -26.29 -4.55
C SER A 418 -5.21 -26.96 -3.23
N SER A 419 -6.05 -26.29 -2.43
CA SER A 419 -6.58 -26.84 -1.17
C SER A 419 -7.40 -28.11 -1.41
N ILE A 420 -8.27 -28.12 -2.42
CA ILE A 420 -9.08 -29.30 -2.78
C ILE A 420 -8.20 -30.45 -3.27
N VAL A 421 -7.22 -30.18 -4.17
CA VAL A 421 -6.28 -31.21 -4.65
C VAL A 421 -5.47 -31.79 -3.52
N SER A 422 -4.98 -30.94 -2.61
CA SER A 422 -4.20 -31.36 -1.45
C SER A 422 -5.04 -32.20 -0.48
N ALA A 423 -6.28 -31.77 -0.20
CA ALA A 423 -7.20 -32.51 0.66
C ALA A 423 -7.55 -33.89 0.08
N ASP A 424 -7.76 -33.99 -1.24
CA ASP A 424 -8.02 -35.26 -1.91
C ASP A 424 -6.82 -36.21 -1.82
N ARG A 425 -5.60 -35.73 -2.08
CA ARG A 425 -4.38 -36.51 -1.93
C ARG A 425 -4.15 -36.95 -0.49
N PHE A 426 -4.36 -36.07 0.47
CA PHE A 426 -4.23 -36.34 1.90
C PHE A 426 -5.21 -37.41 2.36
N ASN A 427 -6.46 -37.37 1.90
CA ASN A 427 -7.48 -38.36 2.20
C ASN A 427 -7.15 -39.73 1.56
N LYS A 428 -6.69 -39.75 0.28
CA LYS A 428 -6.29 -40.97 -0.43
C LYS A 428 -5.08 -41.63 0.21
N ALA A 429 -4.13 -40.88 0.75
CA ALA A 429 -2.97 -41.39 1.48
C ALA A 429 -3.30 -41.90 2.90
N GLY A 430 -4.55 -41.84 3.34
CA GLY A 430 -5.01 -42.36 4.63
C GLY A 430 -4.69 -41.50 5.86
N TYR A 431 -3.97 -40.39 5.71
CA TYR A 431 -3.62 -39.49 6.81
C TYR A 431 -4.85 -38.91 7.51
N GLY A 432 -5.91 -38.55 6.77
CA GLY A 432 -7.15 -38.05 7.32
C GLY A 432 -7.86 -39.04 8.24
N LYS A 433 -7.74 -40.35 7.96
CA LYS A 433 -8.26 -41.41 8.83
C LYS A 433 -7.40 -41.55 10.08
N ALA A 434 -6.08 -41.57 9.92
CA ALA A 434 -5.14 -41.68 11.04
C ALA A 434 -5.24 -40.55 12.07
N ILE A 435 -5.39 -39.28 11.60
CA ILE A 435 -5.60 -38.13 12.47
C ILE A 435 -6.95 -38.23 13.19
N ARG A 436 -8.01 -38.60 12.47
CA ARG A 436 -9.35 -38.74 13.04
C ARG A 436 -9.39 -39.82 14.13
N ASP A 437 -8.66 -40.93 13.91
CA ASP A 437 -8.58 -42.00 14.87
C ASP A 437 -7.72 -41.59 16.07
N ARG A 438 -6.64 -40.83 15.89
CA ARG A 438 -5.88 -40.24 17.02
C ARG A 438 -6.69 -39.24 17.83
N VAL A 439 -7.39 -38.33 17.18
CA VAL A 439 -8.27 -37.38 17.89
C VAL A 439 -9.34 -38.11 18.69
N LYS A 440 -9.97 -39.16 18.10
CA LYS A 440 -10.93 -39.97 18.83
C LYS A 440 -10.29 -40.69 20.01
N GLN A 441 -9.05 -41.17 19.90
CA GLN A 441 -8.33 -41.77 21.02
C GLN A 441 -8.06 -40.78 22.15
N VAL A 442 -7.63 -39.55 21.82
CA VAL A 442 -7.40 -38.47 22.82
C VAL A 442 -8.68 -38.16 23.59
N PHE A 443 -9.78 -37.93 22.87
CA PHE A 443 -11.09 -37.70 23.52
C PHE A 443 -11.59 -38.88 24.32
N LYS A 444 -11.32 -40.10 23.87
CA LYS A 444 -11.68 -41.33 24.62
C LYS A 444 -10.88 -41.48 25.90
N ILE A 445 -9.57 -41.12 25.87
CA ILE A 445 -8.71 -41.12 27.05
C ILE A 445 -9.17 -40.07 28.06
N GLU A 446 -9.61 -38.91 27.61
CA GLU A 446 -10.11 -37.82 28.47
C GLU A 446 -11.43 -38.20 29.15
N ILE A 447 -12.34 -38.86 28.42
CA ILE A 447 -13.60 -39.39 28.97
C ILE A 447 -13.33 -40.52 29.97
N ASP A 448 -12.36 -41.42 29.69
CA ASP A 448 -12.00 -42.51 30.61
C ASP A 448 -11.32 -41.98 31.88
N GLN A 449 -10.55 -40.88 31.81
CA GLN A 449 -9.99 -40.22 33.00
C GLN A 449 -11.06 -39.53 33.85
N ALA A 450 -12.05 -38.86 33.20
CA ALA A 450 -13.17 -38.28 33.89
C ALA A 450 -14.01 -39.33 34.62
N LYS A 451 -14.34 -40.47 33.98
CA LYS A 451 -15.03 -41.60 34.62
C LYS A 451 -14.23 -42.20 35.76
N LYS A 452 -12.90 -42.32 35.62
CA LYS A 452 -12.04 -42.77 36.73
C LYS A 452 -12.03 -41.83 37.90
N ALA A 453 -12.01 -40.49 37.63
CA ALA A 453 -12.09 -39.47 38.67
C ALA A 453 -13.44 -39.54 39.40
N GLU A 454 -14.53 -39.74 38.69
CA GLU A 454 -15.87 -39.89 39.24
C GLU A 454 -15.98 -41.16 40.10
N GLN A 455 -15.47 -42.31 39.63
CA GLN A 455 -15.41 -43.58 40.40
C GLN A 455 -14.50 -43.47 41.64
N VAL A 456 -13.38 -42.75 41.56
CA VAL A 456 -12.51 -42.51 42.72
C VAL A 456 -13.21 -41.58 43.74
N ALA A 457 -13.97 -40.56 43.26
CA ALA A 457 -14.73 -39.70 44.13
C ALA A 457 -15.85 -40.47 44.85
N GLU A 458 -16.57 -41.34 44.13
CA GLU A 458 -17.61 -42.20 44.68
C GLU A 458 -17.08 -43.16 45.75
N ILE A 459 -15.92 -43.77 45.53
CA ILE A 459 -15.24 -44.64 46.49
C ILE A 459 -14.78 -43.83 47.70
N THR A 460 -14.25 -42.64 47.50
CA THR A 460 -13.71 -41.77 48.56
C THR A 460 -14.81 -41.20 49.44
N GLU A 461 -16.00 -41.01 48.90
CA GLU A 461 -17.20 -40.55 49.63
C GLU A 461 -17.99 -41.66 50.30
N SER A 462 -17.66 -42.93 50.00
CA SER A 462 -18.34 -44.07 50.59
C SER A 462 -18.16 -44.12 52.12
N GLU A 463 -19.18 -44.58 52.86
CA GLU A 463 -19.12 -44.74 54.32
C GLU A 463 -17.99 -45.66 54.77
N PHE A 464 -17.66 -46.66 53.98
CA PHE A 464 -16.58 -47.60 54.24
C PHE A 464 -15.19 -46.91 54.23
N PHE A 465 -14.95 -45.96 53.29
CA PHE A 465 -13.69 -45.22 53.25
C PHE A 465 -13.55 -44.24 54.40
N ARG A 466 -14.66 -43.59 54.80
CA ARG A 466 -14.70 -42.72 55.98
C ARG A 466 -14.47 -43.52 57.28
N GLU A 467 -14.95 -44.76 57.35
CA GLU A 467 -14.71 -45.62 58.50
C GLU A 467 -13.23 -46.11 58.57
N LEU A 468 -12.63 -46.39 57.42
CA LEU A 468 -11.18 -46.71 57.30
C LEU A 468 -10.30 -45.53 57.71
N GLN A 469 -10.66 -44.32 57.35
CA GLN A 469 -9.92 -43.12 57.78
C GLN A 469 -10.07 -42.91 59.31
N ARG A 470 -11.25 -43.06 59.88
CA ARG A 470 -11.43 -43.00 61.32
C ARG A 470 -10.65 -44.05 62.07
N LYS A 471 -10.53 -45.29 61.56
CA LYS A 471 -9.68 -46.34 62.12
C LYS A 471 -8.19 -46.01 62.03
N LYS A 472 -7.76 -45.45 60.91
CA LYS A 472 -6.37 -44.99 60.71
C LYS A 472 -5.99 -43.86 61.67
N ASP A 473 -6.89 -42.89 61.89
CA ASP A 473 -6.67 -41.77 62.81
C ASP A 473 -6.66 -42.21 64.28
N LYS A 474 -7.50 -43.19 64.64
CA LYS A 474 -7.46 -43.84 65.96
C LYS A 474 -6.15 -44.61 66.20
N LEU A 475 -5.61 -45.29 65.19
CA LEU A 475 -4.32 -45.98 65.25
C LEU A 475 -3.12 -45.00 65.31
N ARG A 476 -3.27 -43.80 64.75
CA ARG A 476 -2.27 -42.74 64.83
C ARG A 476 -2.26 -42.08 66.21
N SER A 477 -3.41 -41.80 66.79
CA SER A 477 -3.53 -41.24 68.13
C SER A 477 -3.03 -42.19 69.26
N SER A 478 -3.26 -43.51 69.10
CA SER A 478 -2.75 -44.50 70.04
C SER A 478 -1.21 -44.73 70.00
N LYS A 479 -0.54 -44.27 68.95
CA LYS A 479 0.92 -44.31 68.82
C LYS A 479 1.64 -43.09 69.35
N GLN A 480 0.92 -42.01 69.71
CA GLN A 480 1.46 -40.77 70.26
C GLN A 480 1.51 -40.68 71.78
N GLU A 481 0.98 -41.69 72.49
CA GLU A 481 0.99 -41.69 73.98
C GLU A 481 2.18 -42.42 74.63
N THR A 482 3.19 -42.83 73.87
CA THR A 482 4.37 -43.44 74.48
C THR A 482 5.65 -42.85 73.86
N SER A 483 6.04 -41.66 74.23
CA SER A 483 7.41 -41.20 74.29
C SER A 483 7.51 -39.76 74.76
N GLU A 484 7.67 -39.54 76.08
CA GLU A 484 8.21 -38.34 76.66
C GLU A 484 9.72 -38.35 76.69
N LYS A 485 10.39 -37.34 76.22
CA LYS A 485 11.20 -36.32 76.90
C LYS A 485 12.08 -35.54 75.93
N PRO A 486 12.26 -34.24 76.16
CA PRO A 486 12.99 -33.30 75.32
C PRO A 486 14.41 -33.02 75.86
N PRO A 487 15.26 -32.09 75.44
CA PRO A 487 15.17 -31.05 74.38
C PRO A 487 16.48 -30.83 73.62
N SER A 488 16.46 -30.04 72.55
CA SER A 488 17.46 -28.96 72.34
C SER A 488 17.09 -28.13 71.10
N LYS A 489 17.41 -26.83 71.19
CA LYS A 489 16.99 -25.69 70.39
C LYS A 489 17.44 -25.71 68.91
N PRO A 490 16.91 -24.75 68.14
CA PRO A 490 16.62 -24.93 66.71
C PRO A 490 17.74 -24.45 65.80
N GLN A 491 17.87 -25.10 64.66
CA GLN A 491 18.55 -24.53 63.51
C GLN A 491 17.50 -24.20 62.45
N GLU A 492 17.51 -22.98 62.04
CA GLU A 492 16.79 -22.42 60.90
C GLU A 492 17.09 -23.21 59.65
N ILE A 493 16.08 -23.80 59.06
CA ILE A 493 16.14 -24.26 57.67
C ILE A 493 15.21 -23.38 56.86
N THR A 494 15.81 -22.39 56.20
CA THR A 494 15.21 -21.59 55.16
C THR A 494 14.79 -22.53 54.03
N ALA A 495 13.51 -22.72 53.86
CA ALA A 495 12.95 -23.38 52.71
C ALA A 495 13.12 -22.46 51.47
N ARG A 496 14.02 -22.87 50.59
CA ARG A 496 14.11 -22.30 49.23
C ARG A 496 12.87 -22.71 48.45
N VAL A 497 12.11 -21.72 48.03
CA VAL A 497 11.09 -21.83 46.96
C VAL A 497 11.83 -22.10 45.65
N PRO A 498 11.45 -23.08 44.85
CA PRO A 498 12.05 -23.24 43.54
C PRO A 498 11.61 -22.11 42.61
N GLU A 499 12.58 -21.31 42.16
CA GLU A 499 12.37 -20.32 41.07
C GLU A 499 11.99 -21.05 39.79
N LEU A 500 10.91 -20.55 39.15
CA LEU A 500 10.55 -20.91 37.78
C LEU A 500 11.69 -20.47 36.81
N PRO A 501 12.07 -21.32 35.87
CA PRO A 501 13.12 -20.98 34.91
C PRO A 501 12.63 -19.83 33.99
N LYS A 502 13.45 -18.81 33.89
CA LYS A 502 13.26 -17.66 33.00
C LYS A 502 13.21 -18.12 31.54
N ALA A 503 12.17 -17.73 30.83
CA ALA A 503 11.90 -18.06 29.43
C ALA A 503 12.89 -17.42 28.41
N GLU A 504 13.95 -16.75 28.83
CA GLU A 504 14.90 -16.06 27.96
C GLU A 504 16.00 -16.95 27.37
N SER A 505 16.32 -18.09 27.99
CA SER A 505 17.42 -18.94 27.51
C SER A 505 17.05 -19.85 26.33
N GLN A 506 15.78 -20.20 26.17
CA GLN A 506 15.34 -21.07 25.04
C GLN A 506 15.20 -20.30 23.72
N THR A 507 14.97 -18.99 23.76
CA THR A 507 14.83 -18.16 22.55
C THR A 507 16.20 -17.91 21.91
N ASP A 508 17.24 -17.72 22.70
CA ASP A 508 18.60 -17.49 22.20
C ASP A 508 19.22 -18.76 21.61
N GLU A 509 18.94 -19.93 22.20
CA GLU A 509 19.39 -21.20 21.68
C GLU A 509 18.67 -21.58 20.36
N TYR A 510 17.38 -21.25 20.25
CA TYR A 510 16.61 -21.44 19.02
C TYR A 510 17.08 -20.49 17.89
N LEU A 511 17.42 -19.23 18.20
CA LEU A 511 17.99 -18.29 17.25
C LEU A 511 19.37 -18.73 16.76
N ALA A 512 20.22 -19.22 17.64
CA ALA A 512 21.53 -19.78 17.26
C ALA A 512 21.40 -20.98 16.31
N GLN A 513 20.44 -21.88 16.55
CA GLN A 513 20.16 -23.02 15.67
C GLN A 513 19.61 -22.59 14.29
N LEU A 514 18.83 -21.51 14.22
CA LEU A 514 18.34 -20.95 12.96
C LEU A 514 19.45 -20.29 12.14
N GLU A 515 20.38 -19.60 12.78
CA GLU A 515 21.56 -19.01 12.12
C GLU A 515 22.50 -20.08 11.56
N GLU A 516 22.67 -21.18 12.28
CA GLU A 516 23.50 -22.30 11.82
C GLU A 516 22.88 -23.05 10.65
N LYS A 517 21.55 -23.24 10.66
CA LYS A 517 20.81 -23.82 9.52
C LYS A 517 20.86 -22.89 8.29
N ALA A 518 20.78 -21.58 8.47
CA ALA A 518 20.90 -20.62 7.38
C ALA A 518 22.31 -20.62 6.74
N LYS A 519 23.36 -20.78 7.55
CA LYS A 519 24.75 -20.96 7.06
C LYS A 519 24.93 -22.25 6.27
N GLN A 520 24.38 -23.37 6.75
CA GLN A 520 24.44 -24.68 6.05
C GLN A 520 23.65 -24.63 4.73
N GLN A 521 22.55 -23.91 4.67
CA GLN A 521 21.76 -23.76 3.45
C GLN A 521 22.48 -22.91 2.40
N LYS A 522 23.18 -21.83 2.80
CA LYS A 522 24.04 -21.04 1.91
C LYS A 522 25.23 -21.85 1.34
N GLN A 523 25.83 -22.72 2.16
CA GLN A 523 26.89 -23.59 1.67
C GLN A 523 26.38 -24.64 0.67
N ARG A 524 25.16 -25.18 0.88
CA ARG A 524 24.55 -26.14 -0.07
C ARG A 524 24.23 -25.49 -1.42
N VAL A 525 23.73 -24.24 -1.43
CA VAL A 525 23.44 -23.51 -2.67
C VAL A 525 24.74 -23.24 -3.45
N ALA A 526 25.81 -22.80 -2.79
CA ALA A 526 27.10 -22.58 -3.43
C ALA A 526 27.73 -23.86 -4.03
N VAL A 527 27.56 -25.00 -3.37
CA VAL A 527 28.04 -26.31 -3.88
C VAL A 527 27.21 -26.74 -5.10
N THR A 528 25.89 -26.52 -5.09
CA THR A 528 25.01 -26.87 -6.23
C THR A 528 25.27 -26.00 -7.45
N GLU A 529 25.58 -24.71 -7.27
CA GLU A 529 25.99 -23.81 -8.36
C GLU A 529 27.36 -24.21 -8.95
N TRP A 530 28.30 -24.62 -8.10
CA TRP A 530 29.61 -25.12 -8.53
C TRP A 530 29.51 -26.45 -9.28
N GLU A 531 28.68 -27.40 -8.82
CA GLU A 531 28.41 -28.65 -9.52
C GLU A 531 27.67 -28.45 -10.86
N SER A 532 26.80 -27.46 -10.97
CA SER A 532 26.12 -27.12 -12.23
C SER A 532 27.08 -26.52 -13.25
N SER A 533 28.03 -25.70 -12.82
CA SER A 533 29.10 -25.14 -13.67
C SER A 533 30.05 -26.21 -14.22
N LEU A 534 30.33 -27.25 -13.45
CA LEU A 534 31.13 -28.40 -13.88
C LEU A 534 30.41 -29.28 -14.94
N LYS A 535 29.09 -29.33 -14.92
CA LYS A 535 28.27 -30.09 -15.89
C LYS A 535 28.05 -29.41 -17.22
N THR A 536 28.18 -28.07 -17.29
CA THR A 536 27.91 -27.26 -18.50
C THR A 536 29.19 -26.91 -19.30
N GLY A 537 30.37 -27.21 -18.79
CA GLY A 537 31.63 -27.17 -19.59
C GLY A 537 32.05 -25.80 -20.11
N VAL A 538 31.55 -24.69 -19.52
CA VAL A 538 31.94 -23.34 -19.91
C VAL A 538 32.85 -22.75 -18.83
N ALA A 539 34.16 -22.72 -19.08
CA ALA A 539 35.11 -21.96 -18.29
C ALA A 539 35.02 -20.48 -18.65
N PRO A 540 35.14 -19.55 -17.68
CA PRO A 540 35.20 -18.13 -17.99
C PRO A 540 36.55 -17.76 -18.58
N ASP A 541 36.53 -17.18 -19.76
CA ASP A 541 37.69 -16.71 -20.52
C ASP A 541 38.23 -15.41 -19.89
N ALA A 542 39.53 -15.43 -19.60
CA ALA A 542 40.28 -14.25 -19.15
C ALA A 542 40.93 -13.60 -20.34
N GLY A 543 40.58 -12.37 -20.70
CA GLY A 543 41.33 -11.61 -21.67
C GLY A 543 40.69 -10.35 -22.23
N GLY A 544 41.07 -9.20 -21.70
CA GLY A 544 41.50 -8.03 -22.46
C GLY A 544 40.49 -7.05 -23.06
N GLY A 545 40.44 -5.83 -22.55
CA GLY A 545 40.36 -4.63 -23.37
C GLY A 545 39.16 -3.69 -23.19
N ALA A 546 39.35 -2.65 -22.38
CA ALA A 546 38.90 -1.26 -22.51
C ALA A 546 37.42 -0.85 -22.46
N SER A 547 37.13 -0.06 -21.42
CA SER A 547 36.30 1.15 -21.39
C SER A 547 34.77 1.02 -21.42
N SER A 548 34.18 0.97 -20.24
CA SER A 548 33.04 1.80 -19.84
C SER A 548 32.73 1.55 -18.35
N ALA A 549 32.45 2.61 -17.60
CA ALA A 549 32.28 2.63 -16.16
C ALA A 549 31.10 1.78 -15.71
N GLU A 550 31.37 0.59 -15.17
CA GLU A 550 30.45 -0.20 -14.38
C GLU A 550 30.82 -0.09 -12.91
N THR A 551 29.90 0.43 -12.12
CA THR A 551 29.97 0.43 -10.65
C THR A 551 29.98 -1.03 -10.16
N LYS A 552 31.04 -1.39 -9.44
CA LYS A 552 31.27 -2.73 -8.91
C LYS A 552 30.26 -3.07 -7.79
N PRO A 553 29.83 -4.33 -7.65
CA PRO A 553 28.94 -4.82 -6.57
C PRO A 553 29.49 -4.63 -5.15
N ASP A 554 30.80 -4.40 -5.00
CA ASP A 554 31.45 -4.24 -3.69
C ASP A 554 31.12 -2.91 -2.97
N ASP A 555 30.68 -1.88 -3.70
CA ASP A 555 30.35 -0.58 -3.11
C ASP A 555 28.99 -0.59 -2.40
N GLU A 556 28.03 -1.36 -2.87
CA GLU A 556 26.71 -1.45 -2.26
C GLU A 556 26.74 -2.23 -0.94
N PHE A 557 27.60 -3.26 -0.88
CA PHE A 557 27.78 -4.05 0.35
C PHE A 557 28.54 -3.26 1.42
N SER A 558 29.53 -2.47 1.03
CA SER A 558 30.26 -1.56 1.91
C SER A 558 29.35 -0.47 2.50
N HIS A 559 28.43 0.06 1.69
CA HIS A 559 27.44 1.07 2.11
C HIS A 559 26.42 0.48 3.10
N LEU A 560 25.98 -0.76 2.91
CA LEU A 560 25.08 -1.45 3.83
C LEU A 560 25.75 -1.78 5.17
N GLN A 561 27.03 -2.17 5.17
CA GLN A 561 27.81 -2.38 6.40
C GLN A 561 28.03 -1.07 7.16
N ALA A 562 28.31 0.04 6.47
CA ALA A 562 28.44 1.36 7.09
C ALA A 562 27.13 1.82 7.74
N LYS A 563 26.00 1.61 7.05
CA LYS A 563 24.66 1.94 7.55
C LYS A 563 24.25 1.09 8.76
N ALA A 564 24.60 -0.19 8.76
CA ALA A 564 24.36 -1.10 9.91
C ALA A 564 25.22 -0.68 11.13
N LYS A 565 26.48 -0.27 10.92
CA LYS A 565 27.35 0.23 11.97
C LYS A 565 26.82 1.55 12.57
N GLN A 566 26.30 2.44 11.74
CA GLN A 566 25.70 3.70 12.15
C GLN A 566 24.42 3.50 12.97
N MET A 567 23.56 2.53 12.59
CA MET A 567 22.36 2.17 13.38
C MET A 567 22.72 1.56 14.74
N ARG A 568 23.78 0.74 14.82
CA ARG A 568 24.28 0.21 16.11
C ARG A 568 24.81 1.32 17.02
N GLN A 569 25.48 2.31 16.47
CA GLN A 569 25.98 3.46 17.23
C GLN A 569 24.83 4.35 17.74
N ARG A 570 23.78 4.58 16.93
CA ARG A 570 22.57 5.32 17.37
C ARG A 570 21.83 4.60 18.49
N ARG A 571 21.62 3.29 18.40
CA ARG A 571 21.00 2.49 19.48
C ARG A 571 21.84 2.52 20.78
N GLY A 572 23.16 2.49 20.67
CA GLY A 572 24.05 2.63 21.83
C GLY A 572 23.96 4.01 22.51
N ALA A 573 23.80 5.07 21.72
CA ALA A 573 23.61 6.42 22.23
C ALA A 573 22.22 6.60 22.89
N GLU A 574 21.16 6.09 22.27
CA GLU A 574 19.80 6.12 22.85
C GLU A 574 19.71 5.35 24.17
N LYS A 575 20.43 4.23 24.28
CA LYS A 575 20.50 3.46 25.53
C LYS A 575 21.21 4.22 26.63
N ARG A 576 22.34 4.91 26.35
CA ARG A 576 23.04 5.76 27.30
C ARG A 576 22.19 6.92 27.79
N ILE A 577 21.46 7.60 26.91
CA ILE A 577 20.55 8.70 27.27
C ILE A 577 19.40 8.19 28.16
N LYS A 578 18.96 6.96 27.96
CA LYS A 578 17.90 6.35 28.77
C LYS A 578 18.42 5.96 30.16
N ASP A 579 19.64 5.44 30.25
CA ASP A 579 20.30 5.07 31.49
C ASP A 579 20.66 6.32 32.32
N GLU A 580 21.18 7.40 31.69
CA GLU A 580 21.42 8.70 32.38
C GLU A 580 20.13 9.36 32.90
N LYS A 581 18.99 9.15 32.19
CA LYS A 581 17.70 9.69 32.61
C LYS A 581 17.11 8.92 33.80
N ILE A 582 17.40 7.63 33.90
CA ILE A 582 17.01 6.78 35.04
C ILE A 582 17.83 7.16 36.27
N ASP A 583 19.16 7.34 36.14
CA ASP A 583 20.03 7.74 37.22
C ASP A 583 19.70 9.18 37.75
N SER A 584 19.33 10.10 36.85
CA SER A 584 18.90 11.46 37.22
C SER A 584 17.54 11.52 37.92
N LEU A 585 16.70 10.49 37.78
CA LEU A 585 15.43 10.35 38.50
C LEU A 585 15.62 9.72 39.88
N ALA A 586 16.58 8.79 40.03
CA ALA A 586 16.94 8.19 41.32
C ALA A 586 17.57 9.22 42.28
N ASP A 587 18.42 10.13 41.76
CA ASP A 587 19.01 11.22 42.55
C ASP A 587 18.00 12.28 43.01
N LYS A 588 16.82 12.36 42.43
CA LYS A 588 15.76 13.30 42.82
C LYS A 588 14.82 12.74 43.90
N GLU A 589 14.71 11.43 44.04
CA GLU A 589 13.95 10.82 45.14
C GLU A 589 14.68 10.81 46.47
N ASP A 590 16.05 10.91 46.48
CA ASP A 590 16.86 10.90 47.70
C ASP A 590 17.04 12.29 48.34
N LEU A 591 16.50 13.35 47.71
CA LEU A 591 16.56 14.75 48.21
C LEU A 591 15.22 15.26 48.79
N GLY A 592 14.18 14.41 48.81
CA GLY A 592 12.84 14.77 49.29
C GLY A 592 12.55 14.50 50.79
N ASP A 593 13.43 13.78 51.51
CA ASP A 593 13.18 13.36 52.90
C ASP A 593 14.04 14.06 53.96
N LYS A 594 14.49 15.30 53.72
CA LYS A 594 15.17 16.12 54.75
C LYS A 594 14.68 17.56 54.75
N GLU A 595 13.39 17.79 54.89
CA GLU A 595 12.81 19.03 55.40
C GLU A 595 11.37 18.75 55.85
N GLU A 596 11.23 18.15 57.04
CA GLU A 596 10.22 18.41 58.08
C GLU A 596 10.82 18.15 59.46
#